data_c37784a566b101069ea418c599c18bfe
#
_entry.id   c37784a566b101069ea418c599c18bfe
#
_cell.length_a   1.000
_cell.length_b   1.000
_cell.length_c   1.000
_cell.angle_alpha   90.00
_cell.angle_beta   90.00
_cell.angle_gamma   90.00
#
_symmetry.space_group_name_H-M   'P 1'
#
loop_
_entity.id
_entity.type
_entity.pdbx_description
1 polymer ?
#
loop_
_entity_poly.entity_id
_entity_poly.type
_entity_poly.pdbx_seq_one_letter_code
_entity_poly.pdbx_strand_id
1 'polypeptide(L)'
;VAYVIAQPVDSFEMNKYKNVESYKNRFEDSYRYLKNYVDIWEIGNEVNGEEWIKENPKFTAKKIYSAYEFIKSKNGITALTPYYFPPEGNKISMRNWLKKYIPADMKNGLDYVFVSYYEDDNDGFQPKWEDIFKNLEKTFPNSKLGIGECGNSAQNATKQSKIKMINHYYTMPKYTKHYVGGYFWWEWVQDCVPHENNPIYDAINKSLKK
;
A
#
# COMPACT_ATOMS: atom_id res chain seq x y z
N VAL A 1 7.65 -18.96 -7.53
CA VAL A 1 7.95 -17.70 -8.22
C VAL A 1 7.08 -16.65 -7.55
N ALA A 2 7.66 -15.54 -7.11
CA ALA A 2 6.95 -14.41 -6.51
C ALA A 2 6.95 -13.23 -7.48
N TYR A 3 5.91 -12.41 -7.45
CA TYR A 3 5.90 -11.11 -8.12
C TYR A 3 6.70 -10.10 -7.32
N VAL A 4 7.50 -9.28 -8.01
CA VAL A 4 8.27 -8.20 -7.41
C VAL A 4 7.50 -6.90 -7.57
N ILE A 5 7.22 -6.24 -6.44
CA ILE A 5 6.65 -4.88 -6.43
C ILE A 5 7.78 -3.91 -6.08
N ALA A 6 7.95 -2.88 -6.89
CA ALA A 6 8.86 -1.78 -6.58
C ALA A 6 8.09 -0.56 -6.12
N GLN A 7 8.55 0.04 -5.03
CA GLN A 7 8.13 1.32 -4.48
C GLN A 7 9.25 2.34 -4.68
N PRO A 8 9.28 3.08 -5.80
CA PRO A 8 10.37 4.02 -6.10
C PRO A 8 10.44 5.22 -5.15
N VAL A 9 9.31 5.59 -4.52
CA VAL A 9 9.21 6.71 -3.59
C VAL A 9 8.33 6.34 -2.41
N ASP A 10 8.91 6.37 -1.22
CA ASP A 10 8.19 6.27 0.05
C ASP A 10 7.41 7.56 0.35
N SER A 11 6.32 7.47 1.09
CA SER A 11 5.46 8.61 1.45
C SER A 11 6.22 9.71 2.21
N PHE A 12 7.13 9.34 3.12
CA PHE A 12 7.98 10.29 3.85
C PHE A 12 9.01 11.02 2.97
N GLU A 13 9.29 10.47 1.80
CA GLU A 13 10.24 11.04 0.83
C GLU A 13 9.55 11.86 -0.26
N MET A 14 8.22 11.77 -0.37
CA MET A 14 7.45 12.38 -1.47
C MET A 14 7.66 13.88 -1.58
N ASN A 15 7.77 14.60 -0.46
CA ASN A 15 7.99 16.05 -0.44
C ASN A 15 9.39 16.50 -0.89
N LYS A 16 10.35 15.60 -1.04
CA LYS A 16 11.68 15.90 -1.62
C LYS A 16 11.58 16.22 -3.11
N TYR A 17 10.57 15.71 -3.78
CA TYR A 17 10.31 15.97 -5.20
C TYR A 17 9.50 17.26 -5.34
N LYS A 18 10.16 18.40 -5.59
CA LYS A 18 9.56 19.74 -5.53
C LYS A 18 8.64 20.10 -6.70
N ASN A 19 8.58 19.25 -7.73
CA ASN A 19 7.65 19.40 -8.85
C ASN A 19 7.25 18.03 -9.41
N VAL A 20 6.22 18.01 -10.24
CA VAL A 20 5.66 16.79 -10.85
C VAL A 20 6.70 16.07 -11.71
N GLU A 21 7.50 16.82 -12.45
CA GLU A 21 8.51 16.27 -13.34
C GLU A 21 9.60 15.53 -12.57
N SER A 22 10.11 16.09 -11.46
CA SER A 22 11.12 15.41 -10.64
C SER A 22 10.61 14.10 -10.03
N TYR A 23 9.32 14.04 -9.67
CA TYR A 23 8.70 12.80 -9.21
C TYR A 23 8.62 11.76 -10.35
N LYS A 24 8.16 12.16 -11.53
CA LYS A 24 8.10 11.32 -12.72
C LYS A 24 9.49 10.79 -13.10
N ASN A 25 10.51 11.66 -13.10
CA ASN A 25 11.88 11.29 -13.43
C ASN A 25 12.43 10.19 -12.51
N ARG A 26 12.04 10.19 -11.22
CA ARG A 26 12.39 9.08 -10.32
C ARG A 26 11.83 7.74 -10.81
N PHE A 27 10.61 7.73 -11.33
CA PHE A 27 10.01 6.53 -11.92
C PHE A 27 10.67 6.14 -13.24
N GLU A 28 11.03 7.12 -14.09
CA GLU A 28 11.76 6.88 -15.33
C GLU A 28 13.12 6.24 -15.07
N ASP A 29 13.86 6.76 -14.10
CA ASP A 29 15.16 6.22 -13.70
C ASP A 29 15.01 4.82 -13.10
N SER A 30 14.07 4.62 -12.17
CA SER A 30 13.81 3.30 -11.60
C SER A 30 13.43 2.29 -12.67
N TYR A 31 12.52 2.66 -13.58
CA TYR A 31 12.10 1.80 -14.68
C TYR A 31 13.27 1.43 -15.60
N ARG A 32 14.13 2.38 -15.95
CA ARG A 32 15.30 2.13 -16.81
C ARG A 32 16.18 1.01 -16.28
N TYR A 33 16.41 1.00 -14.97
CA TYR A 33 17.31 0.02 -14.35
C TYR A 33 16.62 -1.28 -13.93
N LEU A 34 15.34 -1.22 -13.56
CA LEU A 34 14.65 -2.32 -12.86
C LEU A 34 13.57 -3.02 -13.68
N LYS A 35 13.21 -2.55 -14.88
CA LYS A 35 12.08 -3.07 -15.68
C LYS A 35 12.11 -4.59 -15.97
N ASN A 36 13.30 -5.19 -15.95
CA ASN A 36 13.45 -6.63 -16.18
C ASN A 36 13.31 -7.47 -14.90
N TYR A 37 13.17 -6.82 -13.74
CA TYR A 37 13.12 -7.45 -12.41
C TYR A 37 11.86 -7.11 -11.64
N VAL A 38 11.10 -6.11 -12.08
CA VAL A 38 9.91 -5.60 -11.39
C VAL A 38 8.68 -5.90 -12.22
N ASP A 39 7.71 -6.55 -11.59
CA ASP A 39 6.44 -6.90 -12.20
C ASP A 39 5.40 -5.79 -11.99
N ILE A 40 5.38 -5.17 -10.82
CA ILE A 40 4.37 -4.19 -10.41
C ILE A 40 5.05 -2.93 -9.86
N TRP A 41 4.57 -1.76 -10.29
CA TRP A 41 5.11 -0.45 -9.91
C TRP A 41 4.12 0.24 -8.98
N GLU A 42 4.50 0.41 -7.73
CA GLU A 42 3.74 1.21 -6.78
C GLU A 42 3.99 2.69 -7.04
N ILE A 43 3.00 3.32 -7.71
CA ILE A 43 3.10 4.71 -8.19
C ILE A 43 2.89 5.74 -7.09
N GLY A 44 2.46 5.32 -5.92
CA GLY A 44 2.30 6.15 -4.73
C GLY A 44 2.00 5.31 -3.51
N ASN A 45 2.78 5.55 -2.46
CA ASN A 45 2.67 4.92 -1.15
C ASN A 45 1.99 5.88 -0.19
N GLU A 46 1.01 5.39 0.59
CA GLU A 46 0.28 6.10 1.65
C GLU A 46 -0.17 7.52 1.25
N VAL A 47 -0.63 7.66 0.02
CA VAL A 47 -0.81 8.93 -0.71
C VAL A 47 -1.72 9.97 -0.05
N ASN A 48 -2.51 9.57 0.92
CA ASN A 48 -3.39 10.43 1.71
C ASN A 48 -2.83 10.77 3.10
N GLY A 49 -1.56 10.46 3.36
CA GLY A 49 -0.85 10.77 4.60
C GLY A 49 -0.39 12.22 4.68
N GLU A 50 -1.34 13.17 4.70
CA GLU A 50 -1.03 14.61 4.67
C GLU A 50 -0.09 15.06 5.80
N GLU A 51 -0.13 14.38 6.96
CA GLU A 51 0.68 14.71 8.13
C GLU A 51 2.16 14.43 7.93
N TRP A 52 2.51 13.35 7.23
CA TRP A 52 3.92 13.01 6.99
C TRP A 52 4.40 13.42 5.61
N ILE A 53 3.53 13.40 4.60
CA ILE A 53 3.85 13.91 3.26
C ILE A 53 4.07 15.43 3.30
N LYS A 54 3.28 16.17 4.10
CA LYS A 54 3.38 17.64 4.28
C LYS A 54 3.27 18.42 2.96
N GLU A 55 2.39 17.96 2.08
CA GLU A 55 2.10 18.60 0.80
C GLU A 55 0.60 18.77 0.58
N ASN A 56 0.26 19.66 -0.36
CA ASN A 56 -1.13 19.81 -0.77
C ASN A 56 -1.62 18.54 -1.48
N PRO A 57 -2.78 17.96 -1.10
CA PRO A 57 -3.29 16.72 -1.69
C PRO A 57 -3.46 16.76 -3.22
N LYS A 58 -3.81 17.92 -3.79
CA LYS A 58 -3.89 18.06 -5.26
C LYS A 58 -2.52 17.94 -5.91
N PHE A 59 -1.48 18.40 -5.22
CA PHE A 59 -0.12 18.32 -5.73
C PHE A 59 0.41 16.89 -5.64
N THR A 60 0.19 16.22 -4.52
CA THR A 60 0.45 14.78 -4.36
C THR A 60 -0.25 13.98 -5.47
N ALA A 61 -1.56 14.23 -5.70
CA ALA A 61 -2.32 13.56 -6.75
C ALA A 61 -1.73 13.77 -8.16
N LYS A 62 -1.22 14.98 -8.47
CA LYS A 62 -0.56 15.24 -9.76
C LYS A 62 0.75 14.47 -9.91
N LYS A 63 1.53 14.32 -8.85
CA LYS A 63 2.77 13.53 -8.87
C LYS A 63 2.47 12.07 -9.19
N ILE A 64 1.59 11.44 -8.42
CA ILE A 64 1.24 10.03 -8.63
C ILE A 64 0.57 9.80 -10.00
N TYR A 65 -0.23 10.75 -10.47
CA TYR A 65 -0.83 10.65 -11.80
C TYR A 65 0.23 10.67 -12.91
N SER A 66 1.27 11.51 -12.79
CA SER A 66 2.36 11.52 -13.77
C SER A 66 3.17 10.22 -13.79
N ALA A 67 3.38 9.60 -12.63
CA ALA A 67 4.00 8.27 -12.53
C ALA A 67 3.09 7.18 -13.13
N TYR A 68 1.78 7.26 -12.87
CA TYR A 68 0.78 6.39 -13.47
C TYR A 68 0.82 6.43 -15.00
N GLU A 69 0.72 7.64 -15.60
CA GLU A 69 0.77 7.82 -17.05
C GLU A 69 2.07 7.27 -17.63
N PHE A 70 3.20 7.55 -16.99
CA PHE A 70 4.49 7.03 -17.44
C PHE A 70 4.52 5.50 -17.44
N ILE A 71 4.20 4.85 -16.33
CA ILE A 71 4.23 3.37 -16.23
C ILE A 71 3.23 2.74 -17.21
N LYS A 72 2.02 3.29 -17.33
CA LYS A 72 1.02 2.80 -18.32
C LYS A 72 1.50 2.98 -19.76
N SER A 73 2.24 4.06 -20.08
CA SER A 73 2.85 4.25 -21.41
C SER A 73 3.88 3.17 -21.78
N LYS A 74 4.40 2.46 -20.77
CA LYS A 74 5.33 1.33 -20.93
C LYS A 74 4.62 -0.03 -20.86
N ASN A 75 3.28 -0.06 -20.86
CA ASN A 75 2.47 -1.24 -20.60
C ASN A 75 2.78 -1.91 -19.25
N GLY A 76 3.27 -1.12 -18.28
CA GLY A 76 3.58 -1.60 -16.94
C GLY A 76 2.34 -1.78 -16.07
N ILE A 77 2.45 -2.65 -15.08
CA ILE A 77 1.42 -2.91 -14.08
C ILE A 77 1.59 -1.92 -12.94
N THR A 78 0.50 -1.27 -12.54
CA THR A 78 0.49 -0.18 -11.55
C THR A 78 -0.19 -0.58 -10.25
N ALA A 79 0.35 -0.12 -9.13
CA ALA A 79 -0.28 -0.23 -7.81
C ALA A 79 -0.35 1.14 -7.13
N LEU A 80 -1.38 1.34 -6.31
CA LEU A 80 -1.55 2.52 -5.46
C LEU A 80 -1.86 2.07 -4.04
N THR A 81 -1.18 2.63 -3.05
CA THR A 81 -1.41 2.30 -1.64
C THR A 81 -1.86 3.54 -0.86
N PRO A 82 -3.15 3.70 -0.56
CA PRO A 82 -3.64 4.63 0.45
C PRO A 82 -3.49 4.07 1.87
N TYR A 83 -3.41 4.97 2.86
CA TYR A 83 -3.48 4.63 4.28
C TYR A 83 -4.93 4.71 4.80
N TYR A 84 -5.35 3.74 5.62
CA TYR A 84 -6.66 3.81 6.26
C TYR A 84 -6.54 4.54 7.60
N PHE A 85 -7.29 5.64 7.74
CA PHE A 85 -7.48 6.31 9.02
C PHE A 85 -8.80 5.89 9.66
N PRO A 86 -8.81 5.56 10.97
CA PRO A 86 -10.05 5.43 11.73
C PRO A 86 -10.95 6.67 11.58
N PRO A 87 -12.28 6.53 11.74
CA PRO A 87 -13.23 7.62 11.46
C PRO A 87 -13.12 8.82 12.41
N GLU A 88 -12.32 8.75 13.45
CA GLU A 88 -12.15 9.79 14.45
C GLU A 88 -11.09 10.82 14.05
N GLY A 89 -11.42 12.11 14.23
CA GLY A 89 -10.53 13.24 13.96
C GLY A 89 -10.90 14.05 12.73
N ASN A 90 -10.19 15.18 12.53
CA ASN A 90 -10.41 16.12 11.42
C ASN A 90 -9.76 15.69 10.09
N LYS A 91 -9.30 14.46 9.99
CA LYS A 91 -8.61 13.95 8.80
C LYS A 91 -9.61 13.62 7.68
N ILE A 92 -9.20 13.90 6.46
CA ILE A 92 -9.98 13.42 5.31
C ILE A 92 -9.87 11.90 5.25
N SER A 93 -11.01 11.20 5.27
CA SER A 93 -10.99 9.74 5.18
C SER A 93 -10.36 9.27 3.87
N MET A 94 -9.70 8.10 3.90
CA MET A 94 -9.14 7.43 2.72
C MET A 94 -10.10 7.45 1.54
N ARG A 95 -11.36 7.05 1.76
CA ARG A 95 -12.42 7.04 0.72
C ARG A 95 -12.64 8.42 0.09
N ASN A 96 -12.77 9.46 0.91
CA ASN A 96 -13.04 10.82 0.43
C ASN A 96 -11.84 11.38 -0.32
N TRP A 97 -10.62 11.08 0.14
CA TRP A 97 -9.40 11.48 -0.54
C TRP A 97 -9.30 10.84 -1.93
N LEU A 98 -9.45 9.53 -2.01
CA LEU A 98 -9.43 8.78 -3.29
C LEU A 98 -10.52 9.26 -4.25
N LYS A 99 -11.74 9.49 -3.74
CA LYS A 99 -12.86 10.00 -4.55
C LYS A 99 -12.55 11.38 -5.11
N LYS A 100 -11.96 12.26 -4.30
CA LYS A 100 -11.77 13.69 -4.61
C LYS A 100 -10.57 13.96 -5.52
N TYR A 101 -9.46 13.22 -5.31
CA TYR A 101 -8.18 13.58 -5.91
C TYR A 101 -7.70 12.61 -7.00
N ILE A 102 -8.15 11.37 -7.03
CA ILE A 102 -7.77 10.43 -8.08
C ILE A 102 -8.67 10.65 -9.33
N PRO A 103 -8.08 10.87 -10.52
CA PRO A 103 -8.82 11.03 -11.77
C PRO A 103 -9.63 9.78 -12.17
N ALA A 104 -10.66 9.97 -12.98
CA ALA A 104 -11.57 8.90 -13.37
C ALA A 104 -10.89 7.81 -14.23
N ASP A 105 -10.02 8.21 -15.14
CA ASP A 105 -9.24 7.30 -15.98
C ASP A 105 -8.27 6.45 -15.13
N MET A 106 -7.60 7.05 -14.14
CA MET A 106 -6.76 6.33 -13.20
C MET A 106 -7.57 5.37 -12.33
N LYS A 107 -8.78 5.76 -11.86
CA LYS A 107 -9.68 4.86 -11.12
C LYS A 107 -10.06 3.63 -11.93
N ASN A 108 -10.22 3.77 -13.23
CA ASN A 108 -10.56 2.67 -14.14
C ASN A 108 -9.34 1.89 -14.64
N GLY A 109 -8.16 2.49 -14.63
CA GLY A 109 -6.94 1.95 -15.25
C GLY A 109 -5.89 1.40 -14.28
N LEU A 110 -6.02 1.63 -12.96
CA LEU A 110 -5.13 1.02 -11.97
C LEU A 110 -5.31 -0.49 -11.93
N ASP A 111 -4.19 -1.21 -11.89
CA ASP A 111 -4.20 -2.68 -11.85
C ASP A 111 -4.36 -3.21 -10.41
N TYR A 112 -3.77 -2.50 -9.43
CA TYR A 112 -3.86 -2.85 -8.01
C TYR A 112 -4.14 -1.61 -7.16
N VAL A 113 -4.95 -1.79 -6.10
CA VAL A 113 -5.09 -0.84 -5.01
C VAL A 113 -4.96 -1.60 -3.70
N PHE A 114 -3.97 -1.21 -2.91
CA PHE A 114 -3.67 -1.80 -1.61
C PHE A 114 -4.00 -0.81 -0.49
N VAL A 115 -4.19 -1.33 0.72
CA VAL A 115 -4.42 -0.50 1.91
C VAL A 115 -3.27 -0.73 2.88
N SER A 116 -2.61 0.36 3.28
CA SER A 116 -1.68 0.35 4.42
C SER A 116 -2.45 0.61 5.70
N TYR A 117 -2.18 -0.18 6.74
CA TYR A 117 -2.80 -0.01 8.04
C TYR A 117 -1.99 -0.64 9.17
N TYR A 118 -1.85 0.11 10.25
CA TYR A 118 -1.15 -0.31 11.46
C TYR A 118 -2.08 -0.12 12.68
N GLU A 119 -2.44 -1.23 13.34
CA GLU A 119 -3.30 -1.21 14.52
C GLU A 119 -2.63 -0.51 15.70
N ASP A 120 -1.33 -0.70 15.85
CA ASP A 120 -0.51 -0.11 16.91
C ASP A 120 -0.45 1.42 16.83
N ASP A 121 -0.49 1.99 15.62
CA ASP A 121 -0.56 3.44 15.40
C ASP A 121 -1.98 4.01 15.60
N ASN A 122 -2.98 3.14 15.78
CA ASN A 122 -4.38 3.52 15.87
C ASN A 122 -5.07 2.91 17.10
N ASP A 123 -4.36 2.84 18.24
CA ASP A 123 -4.88 2.36 19.54
C ASP A 123 -5.55 0.98 19.48
N GLY A 124 -5.11 0.11 18.57
CA GLY A 124 -5.67 -1.23 18.37
C GLY A 124 -7.03 -1.24 17.66
N PHE A 125 -7.42 -0.14 17.01
CA PHE A 125 -8.67 -0.08 16.27
C PHE A 125 -8.72 -1.14 15.18
N GLN A 126 -9.86 -1.87 15.10
CA GLN A 126 -10.10 -2.89 14.07
C GLN A 126 -11.06 -2.36 13.00
N PRO A 127 -10.57 -2.08 11.79
CA PRO A 127 -11.40 -1.62 10.69
C PRO A 127 -12.44 -2.66 10.26
N LYS A 128 -13.60 -2.20 9.80
CA LYS A 128 -14.57 -3.08 9.11
C LYS A 128 -14.09 -3.34 7.69
N TRP A 129 -13.15 -4.27 7.54
CA TRP A 129 -12.47 -4.56 6.28
C TRP A 129 -13.41 -4.88 5.12
N GLU A 130 -14.51 -5.59 5.38
CA GLU A 130 -15.53 -5.87 4.36
C GLU A 130 -16.10 -4.59 3.74
N ASP A 131 -16.44 -3.60 4.56
CA ASP A 131 -16.97 -2.32 4.09
C ASP A 131 -15.91 -1.53 3.31
N ILE A 132 -14.65 -1.57 3.77
CA ILE A 132 -13.53 -0.91 3.11
C ILE A 132 -13.32 -1.50 1.72
N PHE A 133 -13.16 -2.81 1.60
CA PHE A 133 -12.91 -3.45 0.31
C PHE A 133 -14.10 -3.36 -0.65
N LYS A 134 -15.35 -3.45 -0.17
CA LYS A 134 -16.54 -3.19 -1.00
C LYS A 134 -16.58 -1.75 -1.52
N ASN A 135 -16.14 -0.77 -0.74
CA ASN A 135 -16.05 0.62 -1.18
C ASN A 135 -14.91 0.84 -2.20
N LEU A 136 -13.76 0.20 -1.99
CA LEU A 136 -12.64 0.25 -2.94
C LEU A 136 -13.03 -0.40 -4.27
N GLU A 137 -13.69 -1.55 -4.27
CA GLU A 137 -14.18 -2.21 -5.49
C GLU A 137 -15.12 -1.32 -6.31
N LYS A 138 -16.00 -0.54 -5.63
CA LYS A 138 -16.86 0.43 -6.29
C LYS A 138 -16.08 1.63 -6.88
N THR A 139 -14.98 2.01 -6.25
CA THR A 139 -14.17 3.16 -6.66
C THR A 139 -13.17 2.79 -7.77
N PHE A 140 -12.66 1.56 -7.72
CA PHE A 140 -11.67 0.99 -8.62
C PHE A 140 -12.17 -0.34 -9.18
N PRO A 141 -13.13 -0.32 -10.11
CA PRO A 141 -13.89 -1.51 -10.50
C PRO A 141 -13.06 -2.57 -11.24
N ASN A 142 -11.92 -2.19 -11.80
CA ASN A 142 -11.04 -3.07 -12.56
C ASN A 142 -9.77 -3.48 -11.78
N SER A 143 -9.55 -2.91 -10.58
CA SER A 143 -8.33 -3.16 -9.81
C SER A 143 -8.45 -4.41 -8.94
N LYS A 144 -7.33 -5.12 -8.78
CA LYS A 144 -7.15 -6.10 -7.72
C LYS A 144 -6.91 -5.36 -6.41
N LEU A 145 -7.48 -5.88 -5.30
CA LEU A 145 -7.49 -5.22 -4.00
C LEU A 145 -6.79 -6.06 -2.95
N GLY A 146 -6.15 -5.42 -1.98
CA GLY A 146 -5.51 -6.14 -0.89
C GLY A 146 -4.93 -5.22 0.19
N ILE A 147 -4.18 -5.83 1.11
CA ILE A 147 -3.41 -5.12 2.13
C ILE A 147 -2.01 -4.86 1.55
N GLY A 148 -1.61 -3.59 1.51
CA GLY A 148 -0.29 -3.17 1.03
C GLY A 148 0.75 -3.20 2.12
N GLU A 149 0.40 -2.73 3.31
CA GLU A 149 1.27 -2.79 4.47
C GLU A 149 0.47 -3.17 5.71
N CYS A 150 1.08 -4.01 6.54
CA CYS A 150 0.63 -4.30 7.89
C CYS A 150 1.82 -4.74 8.74
N GLY A 151 1.78 -4.42 10.02
CA GLY A 151 2.89 -4.73 10.92
C GLY A 151 2.53 -4.41 12.36
N ASN A 152 3.51 -4.56 13.23
CA ASN A 152 3.48 -4.05 14.60
C ASN A 152 4.85 -3.46 14.89
N SER A 153 4.96 -2.15 14.77
CA SER A 153 6.17 -1.35 14.95
C SER A 153 6.23 -0.67 16.31
N ALA A 154 5.22 -0.89 17.17
CA ALA A 154 5.18 -0.31 18.52
C ALA A 154 6.45 -0.66 19.31
N GLN A 155 6.96 0.31 20.08
CA GLN A 155 8.18 0.15 20.89
C GLN A 155 8.10 -1.02 21.87
N ASN A 156 6.89 -1.37 22.34
CA ASN A 156 6.61 -2.48 23.23
C ASN A 156 6.14 -3.75 22.50
N ALA A 157 6.27 -3.81 21.19
CA ALA A 157 5.86 -4.97 20.39
C ALA A 157 6.63 -6.23 20.83
N THR A 158 5.89 -7.30 21.04
CA THR A 158 6.43 -8.62 21.37
C THR A 158 6.29 -9.57 20.17
N LYS A 159 7.07 -10.67 20.17
CA LYS A 159 6.89 -11.72 19.17
C LYS A 159 5.46 -12.25 19.14
N GLN A 160 4.83 -12.41 20.30
CA GLN A 160 3.44 -12.86 20.43
C GLN A 160 2.44 -11.87 19.82
N SER A 161 2.60 -10.56 20.08
CA SER A 161 1.73 -9.54 19.51
C SER A 161 1.87 -9.48 17.98
N LYS A 162 3.09 -9.61 17.46
CA LYS A 162 3.36 -9.69 16.01
C LYS A 162 2.72 -10.94 15.39
N ILE A 163 2.88 -12.11 16.01
CA ILE A 163 2.25 -13.36 15.53
C ILE A 163 0.72 -13.29 15.55
N LYS A 164 0.12 -12.66 16.56
CA LYS A 164 -1.33 -12.43 16.61
C LYS A 164 -1.79 -11.58 15.42
N MET A 165 -1.07 -10.51 15.12
CA MET A 165 -1.38 -9.60 14.01
C MET A 165 -1.20 -10.29 12.65
N ILE A 166 -0.14 -11.08 12.47
CA ILE A 166 0.07 -11.92 11.27
C ILE A 166 -1.13 -12.86 11.08
N ASN A 167 -1.50 -13.60 12.12
CA ASN A 167 -2.65 -14.51 12.04
C ASN A 167 -3.95 -13.80 11.68
N HIS A 168 -4.14 -12.55 12.13
CA HIS A 168 -5.30 -11.77 11.75
C HIS A 168 -5.27 -11.38 10.28
N TYR A 169 -4.23 -10.66 9.84
CA TYR A 169 -4.17 -10.10 8.48
C TYR A 169 -3.99 -11.16 7.40
N TYR A 170 -3.10 -12.12 7.61
CA TYR A 170 -2.80 -13.15 6.59
C TYR A 170 -3.89 -14.22 6.44
N THR A 171 -4.89 -14.23 7.32
CA THR A 171 -6.03 -15.14 7.22
C THR A 171 -7.36 -14.44 6.98
N MET A 172 -7.32 -13.15 6.60
CA MET A 172 -8.52 -12.38 6.26
C MET A 172 -9.29 -13.04 5.11
N PRO A 173 -10.63 -13.08 5.19
CA PRO A 173 -11.43 -13.65 4.11
C PRO A 173 -11.37 -12.80 2.84
N LYS A 174 -11.70 -13.40 1.70
CA LYS A 174 -11.87 -12.68 0.44
C LYS A 174 -13.18 -11.88 0.49
N TYR A 175 -13.09 -10.61 0.84
CA TYR A 175 -14.25 -9.72 1.00
C TYR A 175 -14.95 -9.38 -0.32
N THR A 176 -14.21 -9.40 -1.43
CA THR A 176 -14.73 -9.15 -2.77
C THR A 176 -14.09 -10.10 -3.78
N LYS A 177 -14.68 -10.20 -4.98
CA LYS A 177 -14.11 -11.04 -6.05
C LYS A 177 -12.71 -10.61 -6.50
N HIS A 178 -12.39 -9.33 -6.32
CA HIS A 178 -11.09 -8.74 -6.72
C HIS A 178 -10.06 -8.76 -5.59
N TYR A 179 -10.41 -9.24 -4.39
CA TYR A 179 -9.49 -9.31 -3.27
C TYR A 179 -8.43 -10.40 -3.49
N VAL A 180 -7.15 -10.01 -3.46
CA VAL A 180 -6.01 -10.90 -3.75
C VAL A 180 -5.07 -11.12 -2.57
N GLY A 181 -5.34 -10.51 -1.42
CA GLY A 181 -4.42 -10.55 -0.26
C GLY A 181 -3.47 -9.37 -0.26
N GLY A 182 -2.21 -9.62 -0.48
CA GLY A 182 -1.12 -8.66 -0.34
C GLY A 182 -0.31 -8.96 0.90
N TYR A 183 -0.60 -8.29 2.02
CA TYR A 183 -0.01 -8.57 3.33
C TYR A 183 1.50 -8.40 3.37
N PHE A 184 2.00 -7.25 2.92
CA PHE A 184 3.41 -6.93 3.05
C PHE A 184 3.70 -6.59 4.51
N TRP A 185 4.43 -7.51 5.17
CA TRP A 185 4.76 -7.36 6.59
C TRP A 185 5.84 -6.30 6.80
N TRP A 186 5.50 -5.28 7.55
CA TRP A 186 6.42 -4.25 8.00
C TRP A 186 6.88 -4.52 9.46
N GLU A 187 8.16 -4.77 9.76
CA GLU A 187 9.23 -4.69 8.77
C GLU A 187 9.86 -6.09 8.59
N TRP A 188 9.79 -6.58 7.35
CA TRP A 188 10.22 -7.94 7.03
C TRP A 188 11.67 -8.24 7.45
N VAL A 189 12.61 -7.31 7.13
CA VAL A 189 14.03 -7.56 7.37
C VAL A 189 14.33 -7.67 8.85
N GLN A 190 13.75 -6.81 9.68
CA GLN A 190 13.95 -6.82 11.13
C GLN A 190 13.30 -8.03 11.81
N ASP A 191 12.11 -8.43 11.33
CA ASP A 191 11.29 -9.43 12.00
C ASP A 191 11.52 -10.84 11.48
N CYS A 192 11.89 -11.00 10.20
CA CYS A 192 11.92 -12.29 9.53
C CYS A 192 13.30 -12.73 9.03
N VAL A 193 14.34 -11.90 9.21
CA VAL A 193 15.70 -12.23 8.76
C VAL A 193 16.67 -12.24 9.95
N PRO A 194 17.43 -13.34 10.17
CA PRO A 194 17.39 -14.61 9.46
C PRO A 194 16.07 -15.35 9.70
N HIS A 195 15.66 -16.19 8.73
CA HIS A 195 14.39 -16.91 8.83
C HIS A 195 14.49 -18.26 9.54
N GLU A 196 15.70 -18.81 9.70
CA GLU A 196 15.93 -20.04 10.44
C GLU A 196 15.58 -19.90 11.92
N ASN A 197 14.70 -20.79 12.42
CA ASN A 197 14.20 -20.78 13.79
C ASN A 197 13.49 -19.46 14.20
N ASN A 198 12.89 -18.77 13.23
CA ASN A 198 12.22 -17.51 13.45
C ASN A 198 10.70 -17.72 13.55
N PRO A 199 10.09 -17.55 14.74
CA PRO A 199 8.66 -17.81 14.94
C PRO A 199 7.74 -16.82 14.22
N ILE A 200 8.21 -15.60 13.89
CA ILE A 200 7.44 -14.62 13.12
C ILE A 200 7.39 -15.07 11.66
N TYR A 201 8.53 -15.42 11.08
CA TYR A 201 8.62 -15.99 9.74
C TYR A 201 7.77 -17.27 9.60
N ASP A 202 7.84 -18.17 10.58
CA ASP A 202 7.06 -19.41 10.60
C ASP A 202 5.54 -19.14 10.63
N ALA A 203 5.11 -18.10 11.39
CA ALA A 203 3.71 -17.70 11.45
C ALA A 203 3.21 -17.20 10.09
N ILE A 204 3.99 -16.39 9.38
CA ILE A 204 3.67 -15.94 8.02
C ILE A 204 3.56 -17.13 7.07
N ASN A 205 4.57 -17.98 7.01
CA ASN A 205 4.58 -19.16 6.14
C ASN A 205 3.40 -20.10 6.39
N LYS A 206 3.03 -20.31 7.65
CA LYS A 206 1.87 -21.12 8.03
C LYS A 206 0.55 -20.50 7.58
N SER A 207 0.45 -19.19 7.66
CA SER A 207 -0.77 -18.45 7.27
C SER A 207 -0.96 -18.41 5.75
N LEU A 208 0.11 -18.34 4.98
CA LEU A 208 0.07 -18.37 3.51
C LEU A 208 -0.30 -19.74 2.92
N LYS A 209 -0.20 -20.81 3.69
CA LYS A 209 -0.52 -22.19 3.26
C LYS A 209 -1.99 -22.58 3.50
N LYS A 210 -2.77 -21.71 4.11
CA LYS A 210 -4.22 -21.91 4.36
C LYS A 210 -5.06 -21.34 3.22
#